data_934ffc3325d2b229c64d547302a8de41
#
_entry.id   934ffc3325d2b229c64d547302a8de41
#
_cell.length_a   1.000
_cell.length_b   1.000
_cell.length_c   1.000
_cell.angle_alpha   90.00
_cell.angle_beta   90.00
_cell.angle_gamma   90.00
#
_symmetry.space_group_name_H-M   'P 1'
#
loop_
_entity.id
_entity.type
_entity.pdbx_description
1 polymer ?
#
loop_
_entity_poly.entity_id
_entity_poly.type
_entity_poly.pdbx_seq_one_letter_code
_entity_poly.pdbx_strand_id
1 'polypeptide(L)'
;MTSIMGTLLFMLAVLAAAAVIAERLKTAPSIVLVVAGIGMALIPGLPRIQLAPEVVLLVILPPLIYSAGVSMSWREFRFNLRPITLLAFGCVVFTTCAVAIAAHYLLNFSWATGFVLGAIVAPPDVVAPLAIARRLALPRRLLVVLEGEGLANDATALILYRFAVAAAATGTFSLPEAAGTFTLIVVGEIFYGIAVGWLSLRLRQWAHEPRVEITLSLMTPYLAFWVPEHLGGSGVLATVACGLYVSWNGPRLISSATRLQGIFFWNLLVYLVEGLVFLLTGSQARALIDRVHGFSIRELVIATVGITLLVIAARFIWIFPATYVPRWASSSLAKRDPSPPWQGPFTIGFVGVRGVVSLAAALAIPFALNNGEPFPHRDLILFITFGVIIITLVGQGLMLPFVVRWIGLTRLGKAEQASAIQSELNARMSALDEVEKRFEKLIEERELHDDVVDLLRTRNQSRRQILPNDLEDALDHTRQSAAVKKELIDIERDFIYQLLREGKITDEARRRIEYELDLEEAGVANRGKDGGGWI
;
A
#
# COMPACT_ATOMS: atom_id res chain seq x y z
N MET A 1 32.28 -10.50 -6.94
CA MET A 1 31.57 -10.44 -5.64
C MET A 1 31.68 -9.07 -4.95
N THR A 2 32.84 -8.47 -4.89
CA THR A 2 33.05 -7.12 -4.26
C THR A 2 32.20 -6.01 -4.89
N SER A 3 31.94 -6.03 -6.19
CA SER A 3 31.13 -5.00 -6.86
C SER A 3 29.63 -5.11 -6.55
N ILE A 4 29.08 -6.32 -6.40
CA ILE A 4 27.66 -6.53 -6.08
C ILE A 4 27.36 -6.06 -4.66
N MET A 5 28.22 -6.41 -3.71
CA MET A 5 28.08 -5.98 -2.32
C MET A 5 28.18 -4.45 -2.17
N GLY A 6 29.15 -3.84 -2.87
CA GLY A 6 29.30 -2.38 -2.91
C GLY A 6 28.05 -1.70 -3.49
N THR A 7 27.48 -2.27 -4.55
CA THR A 7 26.26 -1.74 -5.17
C THR A 7 25.05 -1.86 -4.24
N LEU A 8 24.87 -2.98 -3.56
CA LEU A 8 23.78 -3.17 -2.58
C LEU A 8 23.90 -2.17 -1.42
N LEU A 9 25.10 -2.01 -0.85
CA LEU A 9 25.34 -1.04 0.22
C LEU A 9 25.07 0.39 -0.25
N PHE A 10 25.51 0.74 -1.46
CA PHE A 10 25.22 2.04 -2.05
C PHE A 10 23.72 2.28 -2.24
N MET A 11 22.97 1.29 -2.75
CA MET A 11 21.52 1.40 -2.90
C MET A 11 20.81 1.58 -1.55
N LEU A 12 21.21 0.84 -0.51
CA LEU A 12 20.66 1.01 0.84
C LEU A 12 20.99 2.39 1.42
N ALA A 13 22.19 2.90 1.18
CA ALA A 13 22.58 4.26 1.59
C ALA A 13 21.74 5.34 0.87
N VAL A 14 21.54 5.19 -0.44
CA VAL A 14 20.68 6.08 -1.23
C VAL A 14 19.23 6.01 -0.74
N LEU A 15 18.72 4.81 -0.43
CA LEU A 15 17.38 4.62 0.11
C LEU A 15 17.21 5.35 1.44
N ALA A 16 18.15 5.18 2.37
CA ALA A 16 18.13 5.87 3.67
C ALA A 16 18.21 7.41 3.51
N ALA A 17 19.11 7.89 2.64
CA ALA A 17 19.23 9.31 2.35
C ALA A 17 17.97 9.89 1.70
N ALA A 18 17.36 9.16 0.74
CA ALA A 18 16.13 9.57 0.08
C ALA A 18 14.94 9.65 1.05
N ALA A 19 14.86 8.75 2.03
CA ALA A 19 13.82 8.80 3.07
C ALA A 19 13.93 10.10 3.91
N VAL A 20 15.15 10.45 4.35
CA VAL A 20 15.40 11.70 5.10
C VAL A 20 15.09 12.94 4.25
N ILE A 21 15.48 12.92 2.97
CA ILE A 21 15.18 14.01 2.03
C ILE A 21 13.67 14.14 1.81
N ALA A 22 12.97 13.03 1.60
CA ALA A 22 11.52 13.02 1.38
C ALA A 22 10.75 13.59 2.59
N GLU A 23 11.21 13.28 3.80
CA GLU A 23 10.62 13.81 5.02
C GLU A 23 10.83 15.35 5.12
N ARG A 24 12.04 15.84 4.85
CA ARG A 24 12.35 17.29 4.83
C ARG A 24 11.57 18.04 3.76
N LEU A 25 11.44 17.47 2.57
CA LEU A 25 10.71 18.04 1.44
C LEU A 25 9.17 17.85 1.57
N LYS A 26 8.70 17.10 2.57
CA LYS A 26 7.28 16.75 2.79
C LYS A 26 6.63 16.11 1.56
N THR A 27 7.39 15.33 0.80
CA THR A 27 6.93 14.60 -0.40
C THR A 27 6.89 13.08 -0.16
N ALA A 28 6.38 12.31 -1.14
CA ALA A 28 6.41 10.84 -1.07
C ALA A 28 7.84 10.32 -1.28
N PRO A 29 8.32 9.36 -0.47
CA PRO A 29 9.65 8.76 -0.64
C PRO A 29 9.86 8.16 -2.04
N SER A 30 8.83 7.55 -2.63
CA SER A 30 8.88 6.96 -3.97
C SER A 30 9.27 7.95 -5.07
N ILE A 31 8.83 9.22 -4.99
CA ILE A 31 9.21 10.26 -5.95
C ILE A 31 10.72 10.54 -5.85
N VAL A 32 11.22 10.73 -4.64
CA VAL A 32 12.65 11.01 -4.40
C VAL A 32 13.51 9.83 -4.85
N LEU A 33 13.06 8.60 -4.58
CA LEU A 33 13.78 7.37 -4.95
C LEU A 33 13.85 7.16 -6.46
N VAL A 34 12.78 7.41 -7.20
CA VAL A 34 12.81 7.31 -8.66
C VAL A 34 13.73 8.37 -9.25
N VAL A 35 13.67 9.60 -8.77
CA VAL A 35 14.58 10.67 -9.21
C VAL A 35 16.03 10.34 -8.88
N ALA A 36 16.31 9.82 -7.67
CA ALA A 36 17.64 9.35 -7.29
C ALA A 36 18.11 8.19 -8.18
N GLY A 37 17.23 7.24 -8.52
CA GLY A 37 17.51 6.15 -9.46
C GLY A 37 17.88 6.65 -10.85
N ILE A 38 17.16 7.64 -11.38
CA ILE A 38 17.51 8.30 -12.65
C ILE A 38 18.90 8.96 -12.54
N GLY A 39 19.16 9.66 -11.43
CA GLY A 39 20.47 10.25 -11.17
C GLY A 39 21.59 9.20 -11.17
N MET A 40 21.36 8.05 -10.53
CA MET A 40 22.30 6.92 -10.53
C MET A 40 22.56 6.37 -11.94
N ALA A 41 21.52 6.28 -12.78
CA ALA A 41 21.65 5.81 -14.15
C ALA A 41 22.57 6.69 -15.00
N LEU A 42 22.74 7.96 -14.66
CA LEU A 42 23.58 8.91 -15.37
C LEU A 42 25.05 8.86 -14.94
N ILE A 43 25.38 8.23 -13.80
CA ILE A 43 26.76 8.14 -13.29
C ILE A 43 27.53 7.08 -14.10
N PRO A 44 28.65 7.48 -14.77
CA PRO A 44 29.51 6.54 -15.48
C PRO A 44 30.18 5.57 -14.47
N GLY A 45 30.23 4.26 -14.82
CA GLY A 45 30.94 3.27 -14.01
C GLY A 45 30.11 2.55 -12.96
N LEU A 46 28.87 2.95 -12.68
CA LEU A 46 27.96 2.16 -11.88
C LEU A 46 27.47 0.92 -12.65
N PRO A 47 27.43 -0.25 -11.99
CA PRO A 47 26.92 -1.47 -12.65
C PRO A 47 25.46 -1.27 -13.07
N ARG A 48 25.13 -1.69 -14.26
CA ARG A 48 23.76 -1.66 -14.80
C ARG A 48 22.97 -2.80 -14.16
N ILE A 49 22.14 -2.50 -13.18
CA ILE A 49 21.24 -3.48 -12.57
C ILE A 49 19.99 -3.55 -13.44
N GLN A 50 19.80 -4.69 -14.10
CA GLN A 50 18.56 -4.94 -14.84
C GLN A 50 17.47 -5.38 -13.86
N LEU A 51 16.33 -4.73 -13.95
CA LEU A 51 15.14 -5.14 -13.21
C LEU A 51 14.54 -6.37 -13.91
N ALA A 52 14.77 -7.55 -13.34
CA ALA A 52 14.17 -8.77 -13.86
C ALA A 52 12.67 -8.77 -13.54
N PRO A 53 11.78 -8.88 -14.57
CA PRO A 53 10.33 -8.85 -14.35
C PRO A 53 9.86 -9.95 -13.39
N GLU A 54 10.47 -11.14 -13.47
CA GLU A 54 10.16 -12.29 -12.61
C GLU A 54 10.42 -11.96 -11.13
N VAL A 55 11.49 -11.23 -10.81
CA VAL A 55 11.79 -10.80 -9.44
C VAL A 55 10.72 -9.84 -8.93
N VAL A 56 10.29 -8.89 -9.77
CA VAL A 56 9.24 -7.94 -9.37
C VAL A 56 7.91 -8.65 -9.17
N LEU A 57 7.50 -9.48 -10.12
CA LEU A 57 6.17 -10.11 -10.09
C LEU A 57 6.09 -11.25 -9.07
N LEU A 58 7.14 -12.08 -8.94
CA LEU A 58 7.07 -13.29 -8.11
C LEU A 58 7.66 -13.12 -6.70
N VAL A 59 8.59 -12.19 -6.50
CA VAL A 59 9.26 -12.01 -5.20
C VAL A 59 8.79 -10.74 -4.49
N ILE A 60 8.65 -9.65 -5.21
CA ILE A 60 8.37 -8.32 -4.67
C ILE A 60 6.87 -8.08 -4.49
N LEU A 61 6.09 -8.39 -5.50
CA LEU A 61 4.65 -8.07 -5.55
C LEU A 61 3.82 -8.82 -4.49
N PRO A 62 4.01 -10.14 -4.24
CA PRO A 62 3.18 -10.86 -3.28
C PRO A 62 3.20 -10.29 -1.86
N PRO A 63 4.37 -10.01 -1.21
CA PRO A 63 4.38 -9.44 0.13
C PRO A 63 3.79 -8.01 0.19
N LEU A 64 3.95 -7.20 -0.86
CA LEU A 64 3.38 -5.85 -0.91
C LEU A 64 1.84 -5.90 -0.93
N ILE A 65 1.27 -6.72 -1.81
CA ILE A 65 -0.18 -6.91 -1.92
C ILE A 65 -0.76 -7.50 -0.63
N TYR A 66 -0.10 -8.52 -0.07
CA TYR A 66 -0.52 -9.16 1.17
C TYR A 66 -0.53 -8.17 2.33
N SER A 67 0.54 -7.41 2.51
CA SER A 67 0.64 -6.38 3.56
C SER A 67 -0.47 -5.33 3.43
N ALA A 68 -0.72 -4.84 2.22
CA ALA A 68 -1.81 -3.92 1.94
C ALA A 68 -3.19 -4.54 2.23
N GLY A 69 -3.40 -5.83 1.86
CA GLY A 69 -4.63 -6.57 2.15
C GLY A 69 -4.86 -6.81 3.64
N VAL A 70 -3.80 -7.13 4.41
CA VAL A 70 -3.87 -7.30 5.88
C VAL A 70 -4.15 -5.98 6.59
N SER A 71 -3.62 -4.88 6.08
CA SER A 71 -3.83 -3.53 6.64
C SER A 71 -5.23 -2.98 6.34
N MET A 72 -5.88 -3.47 5.29
CA MET A 72 -7.22 -3.03 4.87
C MET A 72 -8.31 -3.57 5.82
N SER A 73 -9.20 -2.70 6.29
CA SER A 73 -10.39 -3.12 7.04
C SER A 73 -11.39 -3.82 6.11
N TRP A 74 -11.66 -5.12 6.35
CA TRP A 74 -12.68 -5.87 5.62
C TRP A 74 -14.06 -5.22 5.63
N ARG A 75 -14.46 -4.62 6.77
CA ARG A 75 -15.74 -3.93 6.91
C ARG A 75 -15.83 -2.71 5.98
N GLU A 76 -14.78 -1.90 5.93
CA GLU A 76 -14.71 -0.72 5.07
C GLU A 76 -14.60 -1.11 3.60
N PHE A 77 -13.79 -2.13 3.29
CA PHE A 77 -13.65 -2.68 1.93
C PHE A 77 -14.99 -3.18 1.40
N ARG A 78 -15.71 -4.01 2.18
CA ARG A 78 -17.03 -4.54 1.81
C ARG A 78 -18.07 -3.44 1.61
N PHE A 79 -18.05 -2.40 2.45
CA PHE A 79 -18.97 -1.27 2.31
C PHE A 79 -18.71 -0.50 1.01
N ASN A 80 -17.45 -0.38 0.59
CA ASN A 80 -17.03 0.33 -0.61
C ASN A 80 -16.75 -0.61 -1.80
N LEU A 81 -17.20 -1.87 -1.75
CA LEU A 81 -16.92 -2.86 -2.81
C LEU A 81 -17.36 -2.37 -4.19
N ARG A 82 -18.52 -1.69 -4.31
CA ARG A 82 -19.02 -1.18 -5.58
C ARG A 82 -18.10 -0.13 -6.22
N PRO A 83 -17.72 0.98 -5.57
CA PRO A 83 -16.77 1.90 -6.16
C PRO A 83 -15.40 1.25 -6.41
N ILE A 84 -14.93 0.37 -5.54
CA ILE A 84 -13.66 -0.35 -5.73
C ILE A 84 -13.71 -1.20 -6.99
N THR A 85 -14.76 -2.02 -7.20
CA THR A 85 -14.87 -2.87 -8.39
C THR A 85 -15.05 -2.07 -9.68
N LEU A 86 -15.81 -0.97 -9.65
CA LEU A 86 -15.95 -0.08 -10.81
C LEU A 86 -14.63 0.57 -11.21
N LEU A 87 -13.74 0.83 -10.26
CA LEU A 87 -12.41 1.38 -10.52
C LEU A 87 -11.42 0.28 -10.92
N ALA A 88 -11.33 -0.78 -10.13
CA ALA A 88 -10.33 -1.84 -10.33
C ALA A 88 -10.58 -2.68 -11.61
N PHE A 89 -11.84 -2.87 -12.01
CA PHE A 89 -12.18 -3.59 -13.23
C PHE A 89 -12.63 -2.62 -14.34
N GLY A 90 -13.67 -1.85 -14.10
CA GLY A 90 -14.27 -1.03 -15.14
C GLY A 90 -13.35 0.06 -15.67
N CYS A 91 -12.68 0.82 -14.79
CA CYS A 91 -11.75 1.87 -15.20
C CYS A 91 -10.52 1.29 -15.91
N VAL A 92 -9.99 0.16 -15.44
CA VAL A 92 -8.83 -0.51 -16.07
C VAL A 92 -9.19 -0.99 -17.48
N VAL A 93 -10.32 -1.69 -17.64
CA VAL A 93 -10.78 -2.14 -18.97
C VAL A 93 -11.03 -0.95 -19.91
N PHE A 94 -11.74 0.08 -19.42
CA PHE A 94 -12.02 1.28 -20.21
C PHE A 94 -10.73 1.99 -20.65
N THR A 95 -9.79 2.17 -19.75
CA THR A 95 -8.49 2.81 -20.06
C THR A 95 -7.68 1.96 -21.02
N THR A 96 -7.67 0.63 -20.85
CA THR A 96 -7.01 -0.31 -21.76
C THR A 96 -7.57 -0.18 -23.17
N CYS A 97 -8.90 -0.16 -23.33
CA CYS A 97 -9.54 0.03 -24.63
C CYS A 97 -9.21 1.39 -25.25
N ALA A 98 -9.28 2.47 -24.46
CA ALA A 98 -8.97 3.82 -24.93
C ALA A 98 -7.53 3.93 -25.44
N VAL A 99 -6.57 3.36 -24.71
CA VAL A 99 -5.15 3.34 -25.11
C VAL A 99 -4.94 2.46 -26.33
N ALA A 100 -5.60 1.28 -26.41
CA ALA A 100 -5.50 0.40 -27.57
C ALA A 100 -6.01 1.09 -28.85
N ILE A 101 -7.13 1.79 -28.77
CA ILE A 101 -7.68 2.58 -29.89
C ILE A 101 -6.68 3.66 -30.32
N ALA A 102 -6.16 4.44 -29.37
CA ALA A 102 -5.19 5.49 -29.68
C ALA A 102 -3.88 4.92 -30.26
N ALA A 103 -3.36 3.84 -29.70
CA ALA A 103 -2.16 3.19 -30.21
C ALA A 103 -2.35 2.65 -31.63
N HIS A 104 -3.53 2.09 -31.93
CA HIS A 104 -3.85 1.61 -33.27
C HIS A 104 -3.88 2.74 -34.30
N TYR A 105 -4.63 3.81 -34.02
CA TYR A 105 -4.84 4.89 -35.01
C TYR A 105 -3.72 5.93 -35.06
N LEU A 106 -3.01 6.18 -33.94
CA LEU A 106 -1.98 7.22 -33.86
C LEU A 106 -0.56 6.69 -33.96
N LEU A 107 -0.33 5.45 -33.49
CA LEU A 107 1.01 4.82 -33.49
C LEU A 107 1.14 3.65 -34.48
N ASN A 108 0.10 3.37 -35.27
CA ASN A 108 0.02 2.25 -36.22
C ASN A 108 0.32 0.88 -35.55
N PHE A 109 -0.06 0.69 -34.31
CA PHE A 109 0.05 -0.60 -33.63
C PHE A 109 -1.04 -1.56 -34.14
N SER A 110 -0.73 -2.87 -34.14
CA SER A 110 -1.78 -3.87 -34.24
C SER A 110 -2.72 -3.77 -33.03
N TRP A 111 -3.98 -4.18 -33.18
CA TRP A 111 -4.92 -4.19 -32.05
C TRP A 111 -4.35 -4.91 -30.83
N ALA A 112 -3.79 -6.11 -31.02
CA ALA A 112 -3.20 -6.89 -29.94
C ALA A 112 -2.07 -6.13 -29.22
N THR A 113 -1.14 -5.53 -29.99
CA THR A 113 -0.04 -4.72 -29.43
C THR A 113 -0.56 -3.46 -28.72
N GLY A 114 -1.61 -2.83 -29.25
CA GLY A 114 -2.28 -1.70 -28.61
C GLY A 114 -2.93 -2.09 -27.26
N PHE A 115 -3.57 -3.27 -27.19
CA PHE A 115 -4.11 -3.80 -25.95
C PHE A 115 -3.01 -4.16 -24.93
N VAL A 116 -1.84 -4.64 -25.38
CA VAL A 116 -0.67 -4.85 -24.50
C VAL A 116 -0.24 -3.54 -23.87
N LEU A 117 -0.02 -2.47 -24.65
CA LEU A 117 0.31 -1.16 -24.10
C LEU A 117 -0.78 -0.66 -23.15
N GLY A 118 -2.05 -0.78 -23.54
CA GLY A 118 -3.19 -0.36 -22.74
C GLY A 118 -3.26 -1.06 -21.40
N ALA A 119 -3.12 -2.40 -21.37
CA ALA A 119 -3.14 -3.18 -20.14
C ALA A 119 -1.98 -2.83 -19.19
N ILE A 120 -0.81 -2.51 -19.74
CA ILE A 120 0.37 -2.11 -18.97
C ILE A 120 0.19 -0.75 -18.30
N VAL A 121 -0.35 0.25 -19.01
CA VAL A 121 -0.44 1.63 -18.50
C VAL A 121 -1.79 1.96 -17.83
N ALA A 122 -2.77 1.04 -17.88
CA ALA A 122 -4.10 1.28 -17.30
C ALA A 122 -4.11 1.29 -15.77
N PRO A 123 -3.48 0.34 -15.03
CA PRO A 123 -3.60 0.27 -13.59
C PRO A 123 -2.86 1.44 -12.92
N PRO A 124 -3.53 2.21 -12.03
CA PRO A 124 -2.85 3.20 -11.20
C PRO A 124 -2.16 2.54 -10.02
N ASP A 125 -0.99 3.06 -9.67
CA ASP A 125 -0.29 2.78 -8.41
C ASP A 125 -0.75 3.74 -7.32
N VAL A 126 -1.15 3.21 -6.20
CA VAL A 126 -1.69 4.00 -5.09
C VAL A 126 -0.66 4.30 -3.99
N VAL A 127 0.52 3.67 -4.01
CA VAL A 127 1.54 3.79 -2.95
C VAL A 127 1.97 5.24 -2.74
N ALA A 128 2.47 5.88 -3.80
CA ALA A 128 2.91 7.28 -3.72
C ALA A 128 1.78 8.26 -3.36
N PRO A 129 0.62 8.20 -4.01
CA PRO A 129 -0.51 9.06 -3.67
C PRO A 129 -1.05 8.86 -2.26
N LEU A 130 -1.13 7.62 -1.76
CA LEU A 130 -1.60 7.35 -0.41
C LEU A 130 -0.68 7.91 0.67
N ALA A 131 0.64 7.83 0.47
CA ALA A 131 1.61 8.44 1.37
C ALA A 131 1.38 9.96 1.52
N ILE A 132 1.03 10.64 0.43
CA ILE A 132 0.71 12.07 0.42
C ILE A 132 -0.69 12.31 1.01
N ALA A 133 -1.67 11.51 0.62
CA ALA A 133 -3.08 11.64 1.00
C ALA A 133 -3.28 11.49 2.53
N ARG A 134 -2.58 10.53 3.15
CA ARG A 134 -2.58 10.34 4.61
C ARG A 134 -2.02 11.56 5.35
N ARG A 135 -0.95 12.19 4.85
CA ARG A 135 -0.37 13.42 5.42
C ARG A 135 -1.30 14.63 5.31
N LEU A 136 -2.16 14.67 4.30
CA LEU A 136 -3.10 15.77 4.06
C LEU A 136 -4.44 15.60 4.76
N ALA A 137 -4.59 14.56 5.58
CA ALA A 137 -5.83 14.22 6.28
C ALA A 137 -7.05 14.20 5.33
N LEU A 138 -6.98 13.40 4.26
CA LEU A 138 -8.11 13.21 3.37
C LEU A 138 -9.24 12.42 4.04
N PRO A 139 -10.51 12.57 3.60
CA PRO A 139 -11.63 11.78 4.11
C PRO A 139 -11.35 10.27 4.06
N ARG A 140 -11.68 9.55 5.14
CA ARG A 140 -11.38 8.12 5.31
C ARG A 140 -11.90 7.27 4.15
N ARG A 141 -13.14 7.55 3.72
CA ARG A 141 -13.75 6.83 2.60
C ARG A 141 -12.94 6.91 1.31
N LEU A 142 -12.35 8.07 1.03
CA LEU A 142 -11.52 8.28 -0.16
C LEU A 142 -10.27 7.43 -0.10
N LEU A 143 -9.61 7.37 1.06
CA LEU A 143 -8.43 6.53 1.28
C LEU A 143 -8.77 5.04 1.08
N VAL A 144 -9.87 4.57 1.68
CA VAL A 144 -10.34 3.18 1.54
C VAL A 144 -10.65 2.81 0.08
N VAL A 145 -11.26 3.71 -0.69
CA VAL A 145 -11.55 3.46 -2.11
C VAL A 145 -10.26 3.39 -2.93
N LEU A 146 -9.30 4.28 -2.68
CA LEU A 146 -8.00 4.27 -3.36
C LEU A 146 -7.20 3.00 -3.01
N GLU A 147 -7.11 2.66 -1.72
CA GLU A 147 -6.43 1.45 -1.25
C GLU A 147 -7.07 0.19 -1.86
N GLY A 148 -8.40 0.11 -1.82
CA GLY A 148 -9.14 -1.02 -2.39
C GLY A 148 -9.02 -1.13 -3.91
N GLU A 149 -8.97 0.00 -4.63
CA GLU A 149 -8.67 0.02 -6.06
C GLU A 149 -7.29 -0.57 -6.33
N GLY A 150 -6.25 -0.10 -5.63
CA GLY A 150 -4.88 -0.57 -5.80
C GLY A 150 -4.66 -2.04 -5.48
N LEU A 151 -5.51 -2.64 -4.64
CA LEU A 151 -5.46 -4.07 -4.36
C LEU A 151 -5.91 -4.96 -5.53
N ALA A 152 -6.87 -4.50 -6.35
CA ALA A 152 -7.51 -5.37 -7.34
C ALA A 152 -7.24 -4.95 -8.81
N ASN A 153 -6.80 -3.72 -9.06
CA ASN A 153 -6.55 -3.22 -10.42
C ASN A 153 -5.40 -3.93 -11.13
N ASP A 154 -4.34 -4.29 -10.39
CA ASP A 154 -3.18 -5.00 -10.96
C ASP A 154 -3.56 -6.39 -11.44
N ALA A 155 -4.45 -7.09 -10.73
CA ALA A 155 -4.98 -8.37 -11.18
C ALA A 155 -5.70 -8.25 -12.52
N THR A 156 -6.60 -7.26 -12.64
CA THR A 156 -7.33 -7.00 -13.88
C THR A 156 -6.36 -6.71 -15.02
N ALA A 157 -5.39 -5.85 -14.77
CA ALA A 157 -4.41 -5.44 -15.76
C ALA A 157 -3.52 -6.60 -16.23
N LEU A 158 -3.01 -7.43 -15.29
CA LEU A 158 -2.17 -8.58 -15.62
C LEU A 158 -2.94 -9.65 -16.40
N ILE A 159 -4.22 -9.90 -16.09
CA ILE A 159 -5.04 -10.83 -16.87
C ILE A 159 -5.28 -10.28 -18.29
N LEU A 160 -5.64 -8.99 -18.42
CA LEU A 160 -5.79 -8.35 -19.74
C LEU A 160 -4.48 -8.36 -20.54
N TYR A 161 -3.36 -8.09 -19.88
CA TYR A 161 -2.03 -8.16 -20.46
C TYR A 161 -1.73 -9.56 -21.05
N ARG A 162 -2.00 -10.63 -20.27
CA ARG A 162 -1.80 -12.01 -20.74
C ARG A 162 -2.66 -12.33 -21.96
N PHE A 163 -3.94 -11.94 -21.94
CA PHE A 163 -4.81 -12.13 -23.11
C PHE A 163 -4.32 -11.35 -24.33
N ALA A 164 -3.85 -10.12 -24.13
CA ALA A 164 -3.33 -9.31 -25.23
C ALA A 164 -2.02 -9.87 -25.80
N VAL A 165 -1.11 -10.35 -24.95
CA VAL A 165 0.14 -11.02 -25.39
C VAL A 165 -0.17 -12.33 -26.11
N ALA A 166 -1.10 -13.14 -25.59
CA ALA A 166 -1.54 -14.37 -26.25
C ALA A 166 -2.16 -14.08 -27.63
N ALA A 167 -3.02 -13.06 -27.74
CA ALA A 167 -3.60 -12.62 -29.00
C ALA A 167 -2.54 -12.11 -29.99
N ALA A 168 -1.50 -11.41 -29.50
CA ALA A 168 -0.37 -10.99 -30.34
C ALA A 168 0.45 -12.17 -30.83
N ALA A 169 0.62 -13.21 -30.01
CA ALA A 169 1.41 -14.40 -30.36
C ALA A 169 0.68 -15.39 -31.28
N THR A 170 -0.67 -15.49 -31.15
CA THR A 170 -1.47 -16.47 -31.93
C THR A 170 -2.20 -15.86 -33.12
N GLY A 171 -2.36 -14.52 -33.13
CA GLY A 171 -3.16 -13.82 -34.13
C GLY A 171 -4.68 -14.00 -33.98
N THR A 172 -5.15 -14.72 -32.97
CA THR A 172 -6.57 -15.02 -32.74
C THR A 172 -7.01 -14.53 -31.34
N PHE A 173 -8.26 -14.10 -31.23
CA PHE A 173 -8.87 -13.69 -29.96
C PHE A 173 -10.36 -14.04 -29.95
N SER A 174 -10.80 -14.70 -28.89
CA SER A 174 -12.20 -15.06 -28.65
C SER A 174 -12.70 -14.36 -27.37
N LEU A 175 -13.59 -13.39 -27.52
CA LEU A 175 -14.14 -12.64 -26.37
C LEU A 175 -14.92 -13.53 -25.40
N PRO A 176 -15.79 -14.49 -25.85
CA PRO A 176 -16.51 -15.37 -24.91
C PRO A 176 -15.56 -16.27 -24.11
N GLU A 177 -14.53 -16.80 -24.73
CA GLU A 177 -13.52 -17.63 -24.08
C GLU A 177 -12.69 -16.83 -23.08
N ALA A 178 -12.25 -15.63 -23.46
CA ALA A 178 -11.54 -14.71 -22.58
C ALA A 178 -12.40 -14.30 -21.37
N ALA A 179 -13.69 -13.98 -21.56
CA ALA A 179 -14.60 -13.64 -20.47
C ALA A 179 -14.85 -14.83 -19.53
N GLY A 180 -15.01 -16.05 -20.07
CA GLY A 180 -15.16 -17.28 -19.29
C GLY A 180 -13.91 -17.56 -18.46
N THR A 181 -12.73 -17.52 -19.08
CA THR A 181 -11.44 -17.71 -18.41
C THR A 181 -11.20 -16.64 -17.34
N PHE A 182 -11.48 -15.36 -17.63
CA PHE A 182 -11.39 -14.28 -16.67
C PHE A 182 -12.26 -14.54 -15.41
N THR A 183 -13.51 -14.94 -15.62
CA THR A 183 -14.44 -15.24 -14.53
C THR A 183 -13.95 -16.41 -13.69
N LEU A 184 -13.47 -17.47 -14.33
CA LEU A 184 -12.93 -18.66 -13.65
C LEU A 184 -11.69 -18.30 -12.81
N ILE A 185 -10.77 -17.50 -13.35
CA ILE A 185 -9.58 -17.02 -12.64
C ILE A 185 -10.02 -16.20 -11.42
N VAL A 186 -10.87 -15.20 -11.59
CA VAL A 186 -11.31 -14.31 -10.49
C VAL A 186 -11.96 -15.12 -9.36
N VAL A 187 -12.90 -16.01 -9.69
CA VAL A 187 -13.61 -16.82 -8.68
C VAL A 187 -12.64 -17.80 -8.02
N GLY A 188 -11.84 -18.52 -8.82
CA GLY A 188 -10.90 -19.52 -8.33
C GLY A 188 -9.83 -18.91 -7.41
N GLU A 189 -9.25 -17.77 -7.80
CA GLU A 189 -8.25 -17.07 -6.99
C GLU A 189 -8.82 -16.58 -5.66
N ILE A 190 -10.05 -16.06 -5.62
CA ILE A 190 -10.69 -15.61 -4.38
C ILE A 190 -10.86 -16.80 -3.41
N PHE A 191 -11.42 -17.92 -3.88
CA PHE A 191 -11.61 -19.10 -3.02
C PHE A 191 -10.28 -19.69 -2.55
N TYR A 192 -9.29 -19.78 -3.44
CA TYR A 192 -7.97 -20.28 -3.09
C TYR A 192 -7.28 -19.36 -2.06
N GLY A 193 -7.33 -18.05 -2.26
CA GLY A 193 -6.76 -17.07 -1.33
C GLY A 193 -7.38 -17.15 0.06
N ILE A 194 -8.71 -17.30 0.16
CA ILE A 194 -9.41 -17.52 1.43
C ILE A 194 -8.93 -18.82 2.11
N ALA A 195 -8.79 -19.91 1.34
CA ALA A 195 -8.30 -21.18 1.87
C ALA A 195 -6.86 -21.07 2.42
N VAL A 196 -5.95 -20.41 1.70
CA VAL A 196 -4.58 -20.16 2.15
C VAL A 196 -4.57 -19.28 3.41
N GLY A 197 -5.38 -18.22 3.46
CA GLY A 197 -5.51 -17.35 4.63
C GLY A 197 -6.01 -18.10 5.86
N TRP A 198 -7.01 -18.97 5.69
CA TRP A 198 -7.51 -19.85 6.75
C TRP A 198 -6.42 -20.82 7.24
N LEU A 199 -5.73 -21.48 6.32
CA LEU A 199 -4.64 -22.40 6.65
C LEU A 199 -3.51 -21.68 7.40
N SER A 200 -3.10 -20.51 6.91
CA SER A 200 -2.06 -19.69 7.55
C SER A 200 -2.41 -19.35 9.00
N LEU A 201 -3.64 -18.88 9.27
CA LEU A 201 -4.06 -18.58 10.63
C LEU A 201 -4.10 -19.83 11.52
N ARG A 202 -4.51 -20.99 10.99
CA ARG A 202 -4.51 -22.25 11.74
C ARG A 202 -3.10 -22.71 12.11
N LEU A 203 -2.17 -22.64 11.16
CA LEU A 203 -0.77 -22.99 11.42
C LEU A 203 -0.13 -22.03 12.45
N ARG A 204 -0.43 -20.74 12.38
CA ARG A 204 0.06 -19.74 13.34
C ARG A 204 -0.48 -19.98 14.74
N GLN A 205 -1.77 -20.34 14.87
CA GLN A 205 -2.33 -20.72 16.18
C GLN A 205 -1.63 -21.94 16.80
N TRP A 206 -1.17 -22.87 15.97
CA TRP A 206 -0.46 -24.06 16.46
C TRP A 206 0.98 -23.77 16.86
N ALA A 207 1.62 -22.78 16.24
CA ALA A 207 3.03 -22.49 16.46
C ALA A 207 3.35 -21.88 17.85
N HIS A 208 2.48 -21.04 18.40
CA HIS A 208 2.57 -20.36 19.71
C HIS A 208 3.90 -19.59 19.96
N GLU A 209 4.71 -19.38 18.94
CA GLU A 209 6.02 -18.70 18.99
C GLU A 209 6.03 -17.53 18.00
N PRO A 210 6.23 -16.27 18.44
CA PRO A 210 6.15 -15.10 17.58
C PRO A 210 7.04 -15.16 16.34
N ARG A 211 8.26 -15.68 16.47
CA ARG A 211 9.20 -15.79 15.35
C ARG A 211 8.71 -16.76 14.28
N VAL A 212 8.16 -17.91 14.70
CA VAL A 212 7.57 -18.90 13.78
C VAL A 212 6.31 -18.35 13.13
N GLU A 213 5.43 -17.69 13.90
CA GLU A 213 4.23 -17.05 13.37
C GLU A 213 4.55 -15.98 12.31
N ILE A 214 5.56 -15.14 12.53
CA ILE A 214 6.02 -14.13 11.58
C ILE A 214 6.61 -14.80 10.33
N THR A 215 7.40 -15.86 10.49
CA THR A 215 7.94 -16.63 9.35
C THR A 215 6.82 -17.23 8.51
N LEU A 216 5.81 -17.84 9.13
CA LEU A 216 4.61 -18.34 8.44
C LEU A 216 3.85 -17.20 7.74
N SER A 217 3.78 -16.02 8.36
CA SER A 217 3.15 -14.86 7.72
C SER A 217 3.92 -14.39 6.49
N LEU A 218 5.25 -14.49 6.49
CA LEU A 218 6.09 -14.18 5.33
C LEU A 218 5.91 -15.19 4.18
N MET A 219 5.72 -16.47 4.51
CA MET A 219 5.48 -17.51 3.50
C MET A 219 4.08 -17.41 2.88
N THR A 220 3.11 -16.90 3.64
CA THR A 220 1.70 -16.86 3.24
C THR A 220 1.44 -16.18 1.90
N PRO A 221 1.94 -14.96 1.59
CA PRO A 221 1.73 -14.30 0.31
C PRO A 221 2.29 -15.10 -0.88
N TYR A 222 3.45 -15.73 -0.70
CA TYR A 222 4.04 -16.55 -1.76
C TYR A 222 3.22 -17.80 -2.06
N LEU A 223 2.69 -18.47 -1.04
CA LEU A 223 1.78 -19.59 -1.23
C LEU A 223 0.47 -19.17 -1.90
N ALA A 224 -0.09 -18.02 -1.52
CA ALA A 224 -1.31 -17.49 -2.12
C ALA A 224 -1.11 -17.11 -3.60
N PHE A 225 0.08 -16.59 -3.94
CA PHE A 225 0.40 -16.10 -5.27
C PHE A 225 0.85 -17.20 -6.24
N TRP A 226 1.75 -18.07 -5.80
CA TRP A 226 2.50 -19.00 -6.64
C TRP A 226 1.62 -20.03 -7.34
N VAL A 227 0.64 -20.64 -6.66
CA VAL A 227 -0.20 -21.70 -7.26
C VAL A 227 -1.11 -21.14 -8.35
N PRO A 228 -1.89 -20.06 -8.14
CA PRO A 228 -2.67 -19.46 -9.22
C PRO A 228 -1.82 -19.02 -10.42
N GLU A 229 -0.64 -18.46 -10.17
CA GLU A 229 0.31 -18.05 -11.21
C GLU A 229 0.70 -19.24 -12.12
N HIS A 230 1.01 -20.40 -11.53
CA HIS A 230 1.34 -21.63 -12.28
C HIS A 230 0.14 -22.22 -13.05
N LEU A 231 -1.07 -21.96 -12.59
CA LEU A 231 -2.30 -22.40 -13.24
C LEU A 231 -2.79 -21.43 -14.33
N GLY A 232 -2.02 -20.37 -14.64
CA GLY A 232 -2.35 -19.38 -15.67
C GLY A 232 -3.21 -18.21 -15.15
N GLY A 233 -3.43 -18.11 -13.83
CA GLY A 233 -4.03 -16.93 -13.18
C GLY A 233 -3.00 -15.83 -12.91
N SER A 234 -3.41 -14.79 -12.17
CA SER A 234 -2.51 -13.67 -11.81
C SER A 234 -1.88 -13.79 -10.43
N GLY A 235 -2.46 -14.62 -9.55
CA GLY A 235 -2.08 -14.76 -8.14
C GLY A 235 -2.40 -13.54 -7.28
N VAL A 236 -2.66 -12.39 -7.89
CA VAL A 236 -2.91 -11.12 -7.20
C VAL A 236 -4.18 -11.17 -6.37
N LEU A 237 -5.32 -11.56 -6.98
CA LEU A 237 -6.61 -11.64 -6.26
C LEU A 237 -6.59 -12.68 -5.15
N ALA A 238 -5.88 -13.79 -5.34
CA ALA A 238 -5.69 -14.79 -4.29
C ALA A 238 -4.93 -14.20 -3.10
N THR A 239 -3.88 -13.44 -3.35
CA THR A 239 -3.09 -12.78 -2.30
C THR A 239 -3.91 -11.68 -1.59
N VAL A 240 -4.72 -10.91 -2.31
CA VAL A 240 -5.67 -9.93 -1.74
C VAL A 240 -6.70 -10.62 -0.87
N ALA A 241 -7.36 -11.66 -1.38
CA ALA A 241 -8.38 -12.39 -0.64
C ALA A 241 -7.81 -13.05 0.63
N CYS A 242 -6.59 -13.58 0.55
CA CYS A 242 -5.84 -14.09 1.68
C CYS A 242 -5.56 -12.99 2.73
N GLY A 243 -5.03 -11.85 2.32
CA GLY A 243 -4.75 -10.70 3.19
C GLY A 243 -6.01 -10.18 3.89
N LEU A 244 -7.10 -9.98 3.16
CA LEU A 244 -8.40 -9.56 3.70
C LEU A 244 -8.98 -10.58 4.69
N TYR A 245 -8.83 -11.88 4.43
CA TYR A 245 -9.25 -12.93 5.35
C TYR A 245 -8.46 -12.88 6.67
N VAL A 246 -7.14 -12.71 6.56
CA VAL A 246 -6.24 -12.55 7.73
C VAL A 246 -6.54 -11.26 8.48
N SER A 247 -6.80 -10.15 7.79
CA SER A 247 -7.23 -8.87 8.40
C SER A 247 -8.45 -9.04 9.29
N TRP A 248 -9.47 -9.76 8.80
CA TRP A 248 -10.73 -9.95 9.52
C TRP A 248 -10.62 -10.89 10.72
N ASN A 249 -9.94 -12.02 10.56
CA ASN A 249 -9.89 -13.07 11.59
C ASN A 249 -8.64 -12.98 12.50
N GLY A 250 -7.54 -12.38 12.01
CA GLY A 250 -6.27 -12.29 12.70
C GLY A 250 -6.31 -11.67 14.11
N PRO A 251 -7.03 -10.56 14.35
CA PRO A 251 -7.06 -9.90 15.65
C PRO A 251 -7.47 -10.80 16.82
N ARG A 252 -8.26 -11.85 16.57
CA ARG A 252 -8.69 -12.82 17.58
C ARG A 252 -7.78 -14.03 17.72
N LEU A 253 -6.98 -14.32 16.70
CA LEU A 253 -6.24 -15.58 16.58
C LEU A 253 -4.74 -15.40 16.78
N ILE A 254 -4.22 -14.18 16.58
CA ILE A 254 -2.79 -13.84 16.66
C ILE A 254 -2.50 -13.26 18.05
N SER A 255 -1.42 -13.73 18.70
CA SER A 255 -0.99 -13.24 20.00
C SER A 255 -0.59 -11.76 19.98
N SER A 256 -0.68 -11.08 21.12
CA SER A 256 -0.27 -9.66 21.23
C SER A 256 1.21 -9.46 20.93
N ALA A 257 2.07 -10.39 21.38
CA ALA A 257 3.52 -10.35 21.12
C ALA A 257 3.82 -10.45 19.63
N THR A 258 3.17 -11.40 18.92
CA THR A 258 3.32 -11.57 17.47
C THR A 258 2.79 -10.35 16.71
N ARG A 259 1.68 -9.73 17.17
CA ARG A 259 1.16 -8.51 16.51
C ARG A 259 2.16 -7.36 16.59
N LEU A 260 2.72 -7.08 17.77
CA LEU A 260 3.69 -5.99 17.95
C LEU A 260 4.95 -6.18 17.10
N GLN A 261 5.55 -7.37 17.17
CA GLN A 261 6.76 -7.68 16.39
C GLN A 261 6.45 -7.77 14.89
N GLY A 262 5.30 -8.33 14.52
CA GLY A 262 4.88 -8.48 13.14
C GLY A 262 4.61 -7.15 12.45
N ILE A 263 3.99 -6.18 13.12
CA ILE A 263 3.79 -4.82 12.59
C ILE A 263 5.14 -4.18 12.26
N PHE A 264 6.10 -4.23 13.17
CA PHE A 264 7.44 -3.68 12.92
C PHE A 264 8.13 -4.37 11.74
N PHE A 265 8.10 -5.71 11.73
CA PHE A 265 8.72 -6.51 10.67
C PHE A 265 8.12 -6.17 9.29
N TRP A 266 6.78 -6.16 9.16
CA TRP A 266 6.11 -5.89 7.91
C TRP A 266 6.31 -4.45 7.43
N ASN A 267 6.28 -3.47 8.33
CA ASN A 267 6.56 -2.07 7.98
C ASN A 267 7.98 -1.89 7.44
N LEU A 268 8.98 -2.52 8.07
CA LEU A 268 10.36 -2.47 7.61
C LEU A 268 10.54 -3.20 6.27
N LEU A 269 9.94 -4.39 6.12
CA LEU A 269 10.02 -5.17 4.88
C LEU A 269 9.41 -4.40 3.71
N VAL A 270 8.19 -3.87 3.88
CA VAL A 270 7.50 -3.09 2.85
C VAL A 270 8.32 -1.85 2.47
N TYR A 271 8.81 -1.10 3.47
CA TYR A 271 9.65 0.07 3.24
C TYR A 271 10.90 -0.24 2.41
N LEU A 272 11.61 -1.33 2.74
CA LEU A 272 12.82 -1.74 2.02
C LEU A 272 12.49 -2.20 0.60
N VAL A 273 11.46 -3.03 0.45
CA VAL A 273 11.07 -3.60 -0.84
C VAL A 273 10.54 -2.50 -1.77
N GLU A 274 9.60 -1.69 -1.32
CA GLU A 274 9.10 -0.54 -2.10
C GLU A 274 10.22 0.43 -2.47
N GLY A 275 11.07 0.76 -1.50
CA GLY A 275 12.16 1.70 -1.74
C GLY A 275 13.16 1.21 -2.78
N LEU A 276 13.57 -0.06 -2.70
CA LEU A 276 14.49 -0.64 -3.69
C LEU A 276 13.86 -0.71 -5.08
N VAL A 277 12.57 -1.05 -5.16
CA VAL A 277 11.88 -1.17 -6.45
C VAL A 277 11.71 0.19 -7.14
N PHE A 278 11.34 1.24 -6.41
CA PHE A 278 11.28 2.59 -7.00
C PHE A 278 12.66 3.10 -7.42
N LEU A 279 13.70 2.84 -6.64
CA LEU A 279 15.07 3.18 -6.99
C LEU A 279 15.54 2.45 -8.25
N LEU A 280 15.27 1.13 -8.32
CA LEU A 280 15.58 0.31 -9.49
C LEU A 280 14.79 0.74 -10.73
N THR A 281 13.52 1.14 -10.55
CA THR A 281 12.70 1.69 -11.64
C THR A 281 13.37 2.92 -12.25
N GLY A 282 13.78 3.87 -11.43
CA GLY A 282 14.51 5.05 -11.91
C GLY A 282 15.83 4.68 -12.63
N SER A 283 16.55 3.69 -12.12
CA SER A 283 17.83 3.27 -12.69
C SER A 283 17.73 2.64 -14.10
N GLN A 284 16.51 2.21 -14.53
CA GLN A 284 16.30 1.70 -15.89
C GLN A 284 16.34 2.81 -16.97
N ALA A 285 16.27 4.09 -16.58
CA ALA A 285 16.16 5.22 -17.51
C ALA A 285 17.15 5.16 -18.69
N ARG A 286 18.44 4.99 -18.40
CA ARG A 286 19.49 4.94 -19.43
C ARG A 286 19.36 3.72 -20.33
N ALA A 287 19.08 2.55 -19.75
CA ALA A 287 18.95 1.32 -20.51
C ALA A 287 17.75 1.38 -21.49
N LEU A 288 16.68 2.07 -21.12
CA LEU A 288 15.49 2.24 -21.95
C LEU A 288 15.72 3.28 -23.06
N ILE A 289 16.43 4.36 -22.76
CA ILE A 289 16.81 5.37 -23.78
C ILE A 289 17.76 4.77 -24.81
N ASP A 290 18.75 4.00 -24.37
CA ASP A 290 19.74 3.35 -25.24
C ASP A 290 19.12 2.30 -26.18
N ARG A 291 17.91 1.79 -25.92
CA ARG A 291 17.23 0.78 -26.74
C ARG A 291 16.39 1.35 -27.88
N VAL A 292 15.95 2.59 -27.77
CA VAL A 292 15.03 3.18 -28.74
C VAL A 292 15.82 3.78 -29.90
N HIS A 293 16.09 2.95 -30.92
CA HIS A 293 16.73 3.36 -32.15
C HIS A 293 15.68 3.54 -33.25
N GLY A 294 15.89 4.50 -34.13
CA GLY A 294 15.05 4.70 -35.34
C GLY A 294 13.84 5.63 -35.16
N PHE A 295 13.60 6.14 -33.94
CA PHE A 295 12.56 7.14 -33.68
C PHE A 295 13.18 8.51 -33.39
N SER A 296 12.54 9.57 -33.86
CA SER A 296 12.95 10.92 -33.48
C SER A 296 12.53 11.22 -32.02
N ILE A 297 13.33 12.04 -31.31
CA ILE A 297 12.99 12.46 -29.95
C ILE A 297 11.60 13.11 -29.90
N ARG A 298 11.24 13.85 -30.94
CA ARG A 298 9.92 14.50 -31.04
C ARG A 298 8.77 13.49 -31.09
N GLU A 299 8.90 12.41 -31.85
CA GLU A 299 7.89 11.34 -31.94
C GLU A 299 7.74 10.64 -30.60
N LEU A 300 8.85 10.31 -29.94
CA LEU A 300 8.85 9.68 -28.62
C LEU A 300 8.16 10.55 -27.56
N VAL A 301 8.46 11.84 -27.54
CA VAL A 301 7.83 12.79 -26.60
C VAL A 301 6.34 12.95 -26.89
N ILE A 302 5.95 13.10 -28.17
CA ILE A 302 4.53 13.23 -28.55
C ILE A 302 3.75 11.96 -28.17
N ALA A 303 4.28 10.78 -28.47
CA ALA A 303 3.65 9.51 -28.12
C ALA A 303 3.50 9.36 -26.59
N THR A 304 4.55 9.61 -25.85
CA THR A 304 4.55 9.48 -24.38
C THR A 304 3.59 10.47 -23.72
N VAL A 305 3.67 11.75 -24.09
CA VAL A 305 2.78 12.79 -23.53
C VAL A 305 1.33 12.54 -23.96
N GLY A 306 1.11 12.16 -25.23
CA GLY A 306 -0.22 11.85 -25.74
C GLY A 306 -0.88 10.70 -25.00
N ILE A 307 -0.16 9.57 -24.82
CA ILE A 307 -0.65 8.43 -24.04
C ILE A 307 -0.86 8.79 -22.55
N THR A 308 0.03 9.59 -21.96
CA THR A 308 -0.13 10.05 -20.57
C THR A 308 -1.41 10.87 -20.41
N LEU A 309 -1.62 11.86 -21.27
CA LEU A 309 -2.83 12.70 -21.24
C LEU A 309 -4.09 11.88 -21.48
N LEU A 310 -4.06 10.92 -22.41
CA LEU A 310 -5.18 10.03 -22.68
C LEU A 310 -5.53 9.18 -21.46
N VAL A 311 -4.53 8.60 -20.81
CA VAL A 311 -4.72 7.77 -19.61
C VAL A 311 -5.32 8.58 -18.46
N ILE A 312 -4.87 9.82 -18.27
CA ILE A 312 -5.45 10.74 -17.28
C ILE A 312 -6.89 11.10 -17.68
N ALA A 313 -7.12 11.45 -18.92
CA ALA A 313 -8.45 11.82 -19.42
C ALA A 313 -9.44 10.65 -19.33
N ALA A 314 -9.04 9.44 -19.74
CA ALA A 314 -9.86 8.23 -19.67
C ALA A 314 -10.31 7.96 -18.22
N ARG A 315 -9.41 8.14 -17.25
CA ARG A 315 -9.74 7.98 -15.83
C ARG A 315 -10.81 9.00 -15.38
N PHE A 316 -10.67 10.27 -15.73
CA PHE A 316 -11.68 11.27 -15.43
C PHE A 316 -13.01 10.97 -16.12
N ILE A 317 -13.00 10.60 -17.41
CA ILE A 317 -14.20 10.26 -18.18
C ILE A 317 -14.94 9.08 -17.53
N TRP A 318 -14.24 8.10 -16.97
CA TRP A 318 -14.85 6.95 -16.31
C TRP A 318 -15.40 7.27 -14.93
N ILE A 319 -14.64 7.96 -14.08
CA ILE A 319 -14.94 8.11 -12.65
C ILE A 319 -16.23 8.88 -12.41
N PHE A 320 -16.48 9.95 -13.16
CA PHE A 320 -17.70 10.75 -12.98
C PHE A 320 -18.97 9.96 -13.30
N PRO A 321 -19.12 9.31 -14.46
CA PRO A 321 -20.26 8.45 -14.72
C PRO A 321 -20.36 7.27 -13.73
N ALA A 322 -19.27 6.60 -13.43
CA ALA A 322 -19.25 5.49 -12.48
C ALA A 322 -19.73 5.90 -11.07
N THR A 323 -19.46 7.15 -10.69
CA THR A 323 -19.91 7.69 -9.40
C THR A 323 -21.38 8.09 -9.41
N TYR A 324 -21.85 8.81 -10.43
CA TYR A 324 -23.16 9.47 -10.39
C TYR A 324 -24.27 8.69 -11.11
N VAL A 325 -23.99 8.03 -12.24
CA VAL A 325 -25.02 7.32 -13.04
C VAL A 325 -25.71 6.20 -12.25
N PRO A 326 -25.03 5.32 -11.50
CA PRO A 326 -25.72 4.28 -10.73
C PRO A 326 -26.65 4.82 -9.65
N ARG A 327 -26.30 5.98 -9.05
CA ARG A 327 -27.12 6.65 -8.02
C ARG A 327 -28.33 7.36 -8.64
N TRP A 328 -28.16 7.89 -9.84
CA TRP A 328 -29.26 8.46 -10.61
C TRP A 328 -30.24 7.37 -11.09
N ALA A 329 -29.73 6.23 -11.54
CA ALA A 329 -30.55 5.11 -12.03
C ALA A 329 -31.29 4.33 -10.93
N SER A 330 -30.81 4.39 -9.66
CA SER A 330 -31.38 3.63 -8.54
C SER A 330 -31.62 4.50 -7.32
N SER A 331 -32.89 4.81 -7.03
CA SER A 331 -33.31 5.56 -5.84
C SER A 331 -32.99 4.86 -4.53
N SER A 332 -33.03 3.51 -4.50
CA SER A 332 -32.64 2.70 -3.35
C SER A 332 -31.16 2.88 -3.02
N LEU A 333 -30.32 2.90 -4.07
CA LEU A 333 -28.89 3.14 -3.91
C LEU A 333 -28.61 4.58 -3.44
N ALA A 334 -29.29 5.57 -4.01
CA ALA A 334 -29.12 6.97 -3.63
C ALA A 334 -29.48 7.23 -2.15
N LYS A 335 -30.49 6.53 -1.61
CA LYS A 335 -30.86 6.60 -0.19
C LYS A 335 -29.81 5.94 0.72
N ARG A 336 -29.25 4.78 0.30
CA ARG A 336 -28.27 4.02 1.09
C ARG A 336 -26.86 4.61 1.02
N ASP A 337 -26.48 5.14 -0.13
CA ASP A 337 -25.17 5.70 -0.44
C ASP A 337 -25.34 7.02 -1.21
N PRO A 338 -25.56 8.14 -0.50
CA PRO A 338 -25.75 9.46 -1.12
C PRO A 338 -24.59 9.85 -2.01
N SER A 339 -24.88 10.69 -3.00
CA SER A 339 -23.88 11.19 -3.94
C SER A 339 -22.79 11.98 -3.20
N PRO A 340 -21.52 11.59 -3.33
CA PRO A 340 -20.44 12.35 -2.74
C PRO A 340 -20.29 13.72 -3.45
N PRO A 341 -19.72 14.71 -2.76
CA PRO A 341 -19.38 15.97 -3.38
C PRO A 341 -18.30 15.75 -4.46
N TRP A 342 -18.32 16.59 -5.52
CA TRP A 342 -17.48 16.44 -6.72
C TRP A 342 -15.97 16.38 -6.43
N GLN A 343 -15.53 16.94 -5.30
CA GLN A 343 -14.13 16.95 -4.86
C GLN A 343 -13.58 15.54 -4.67
N GLY A 344 -14.40 14.60 -4.17
CA GLY A 344 -13.99 13.21 -3.98
C GLY A 344 -13.67 12.51 -5.32
N PRO A 345 -14.64 12.39 -6.24
CA PRO A 345 -14.41 11.84 -7.58
C PRO A 345 -13.29 12.55 -8.35
N PHE A 346 -13.18 13.87 -8.25
CA PHE A 346 -12.10 14.62 -8.86
C PHE A 346 -10.73 14.19 -8.34
N THR A 347 -10.59 14.05 -7.02
CA THR A 347 -9.34 13.59 -6.41
C THR A 347 -9.00 12.18 -6.83
N ILE A 348 -9.96 11.24 -6.84
CA ILE A 348 -9.73 9.87 -7.35
C ILE A 348 -9.29 9.91 -8.82
N GLY A 349 -9.86 10.79 -9.64
CA GLY A 349 -9.44 10.99 -11.03
C GLY A 349 -8.00 11.50 -11.15
N PHE A 350 -7.64 12.45 -10.32
CA PHE A 350 -6.31 13.05 -10.32
C PHE A 350 -5.23 12.09 -9.77
N VAL A 351 -5.58 11.23 -8.80
CA VAL A 351 -4.69 10.21 -8.21
C VAL A 351 -4.59 9.01 -9.13
N GLY A 352 -4.01 9.23 -10.31
CA GLY A 352 -3.85 8.19 -11.32
C GLY A 352 -2.36 7.92 -11.65
N VAL A 353 -1.48 7.97 -10.65
CA VAL A 353 -0.05 7.72 -10.81
C VAL A 353 0.19 6.28 -11.28
N ARG A 354 1.17 6.04 -12.16
CA ARG A 354 1.60 4.68 -12.58
C ARG A 354 2.86 4.30 -11.82
N GLY A 355 2.98 3.00 -11.56
CA GLY A 355 4.04 2.49 -10.70
C GLY A 355 4.88 1.37 -11.31
N VAL A 356 5.51 0.66 -10.42
CA VAL A 356 6.52 -0.35 -10.73
C VAL A 356 5.93 -1.57 -11.43
N VAL A 357 4.69 -1.96 -11.11
CA VAL A 357 4.02 -3.12 -11.73
C VAL A 357 3.85 -2.90 -13.24
N SER A 358 3.53 -1.67 -13.67
CA SER A 358 3.48 -1.30 -15.08
C SER A 358 4.84 -1.50 -15.80
N LEU A 359 5.95 -1.10 -15.16
CA LEU A 359 7.28 -1.32 -15.75
C LEU A 359 7.65 -2.81 -15.79
N ALA A 360 7.34 -3.55 -14.72
CA ALA A 360 7.59 -4.99 -14.68
C ALA A 360 6.80 -5.73 -15.76
N ALA A 361 5.52 -5.41 -15.96
CA ALA A 361 4.71 -5.97 -17.02
C ALA A 361 5.25 -5.62 -18.42
N ALA A 362 5.73 -4.38 -18.61
CA ALA A 362 6.37 -3.99 -19.87
C ALA A 362 7.67 -4.77 -20.12
N LEU A 363 8.52 -4.94 -19.12
CA LEU A 363 9.75 -5.72 -19.23
C LEU A 363 9.48 -7.22 -19.47
N ALA A 364 8.35 -7.74 -18.98
CA ALA A 364 7.90 -9.12 -19.17
C ALA A 364 7.37 -9.41 -20.58
N ILE A 365 7.22 -8.41 -21.47
CA ILE A 365 6.87 -8.63 -22.88
C ILE A 365 7.90 -9.58 -23.51
N PRO A 366 7.49 -10.69 -24.15
CA PRO A 366 8.40 -11.61 -24.82
C PRO A 366 9.31 -10.89 -25.83
N PHE A 367 10.53 -11.36 -26.00
CA PHE A 367 11.43 -10.82 -27.02
C PHE A 367 11.00 -11.20 -28.45
N ALA A 368 10.40 -12.37 -28.59
CA ALA A 368 9.92 -12.89 -29.86
C ALA A 368 8.54 -13.54 -29.73
N LEU A 369 7.79 -13.54 -30.80
CA LEU A 369 6.52 -14.25 -30.94
C LEU A 369 6.79 -15.77 -31.19
N ASN A 370 5.72 -16.58 -31.15
CA ASN A 370 5.81 -18.03 -31.39
C ASN A 370 6.37 -18.42 -32.75
N ASN A 371 6.28 -17.53 -33.74
CA ASN A 371 6.85 -17.70 -35.08
C ASN A 371 8.34 -17.32 -35.18
N GLY A 372 8.97 -16.89 -34.08
CA GLY A 372 10.36 -16.44 -34.01
C GLY A 372 10.60 -14.99 -34.42
N GLU A 373 9.57 -14.26 -34.86
CA GLU A 373 9.69 -12.84 -35.16
C GLU A 373 9.80 -12.00 -33.88
N PRO A 374 10.54 -10.86 -33.86
CA PRO A 374 10.58 -9.95 -32.72
C PRO A 374 9.19 -9.45 -32.36
N PHE A 375 8.92 -9.29 -31.05
CA PHE A 375 7.65 -8.72 -30.62
C PHE A 375 7.49 -7.28 -31.15
N PRO A 376 6.37 -6.96 -31.84
CA PRO A 376 6.20 -5.68 -32.51
C PRO A 376 6.25 -4.51 -31.52
N HIS A 377 7.01 -3.48 -31.83
CA HIS A 377 7.12 -2.23 -31.08
C HIS A 377 7.50 -2.37 -29.59
N ARG A 378 8.11 -3.49 -29.18
CA ARG A 378 8.47 -3.78 -27.79
C ARG A 378 9.23 -2.62 -27.11
N ASP A 379 10.29 -2.11 -27.76
CA ASP A 379 11.13 -1.05 -27.16
C ASP A 379 10.37 0.28 -27.05
N LEU A 380 9.47 0.58 -27.98
CA LEU A 380 8.61 1.75 -27.93
C LEU A 380 7.59 1.65 -26.78
N ILE A 381 7.00 0.46 -26.55
CA ILE A 381 6.10 0.20 -25.41
C ILE A 381 6.84 0.42 -24.09
N LEU A 382 8.04 -0.11 -23.96
CA LEU A 382 8.89 0.07 -22.78
C LEU A 382 9.18 1.55 -22.51
N PHE A 383 9.56 2.30 -23.55
CA PHE A 383 9.86 3.72 -23.43
C PHE A 383 8.63 4.54 -23.04
N ILE A 384 7.49 4.33 -23.71
CA ILE A 384 6.23 5.01 -23.41
C ILE A 384 5.81 4.70 -21.97
N THR A 385 5.85 3.43 -21.56
CA THR A 385 5.49 3.01 -20.20
C THR A 385 6.35 3.71 -19.15
N PHE A 386 7.66 3.73 -19.33
CA PHE A 386 8.58 4.40 -18.44
C PHE A 386 8.28 5.92 -18.37
N GLY A 387 8.09 6.55 -19.51
CA GLY A 387 7.74 7.97 -19.58
C GLY A 387 6.42 8.30 -18.90
N VAL A 388 5.38 7.46 -19.09
CA VAL A 388 4.09 7.59 -18.39
C VAL A 388 4.27 7.49 -16.87
N ILE A 389 5.09 6.53 -16.40
CA ILE A 389 5.41 6.38 -14.98
C ILE A 389 6.05 7.65 -14.44
N ILE A 390 7.10 8.16 -15.10
CA ILE A 390 7.82 9.34 -14.62
C ILE A 390 6.93 10.58 -14.61
N ILE A 391 6.19 10.84 -15.69
CA ILE A 391 5.32 12.01 -15.80
C ILE A 391 4.21 11.96 -14.75
N THR A 392 3.59 10.79 -14.52
CA THR A 392 2.52 10.68 -13.54
C THR A 392 3.05 10.66 -12.11
N LEU A 393 4.10 9.88 -11.81
CA LEU A 393 4.65 9.78 -10.46
C LEU A 393 5.25 11.11 -9.98
N VAL A 394 6.07 11.74 -10.79
CA VAL A 394 6.72 13.01 -10.42
C VAL A 394 5.74 14.17 -10.63
N GLY A 395 5.10 14.28 -11.80
CA GLY A 395 4.23 15.40 -12.12
C GLY A 395 2.96 15.43 -11.25
N GLN A 396 2.11 14.41 -11.34
CA GLN A 396 0.87 14.37 -10.54
C GLN A 396 1.17 14.23 -9.04
N GLY A 397 2.21 13.46 -8.65
CA GLY A 397 2.59 13.29 -7.25
C GLY A 397 2.98 14.60 -6.58
N LEU A 398 3.79 15.44 -7.23
CA LEU A 398 4.18 16.76 -6.71
C LEU A 398 3.01 17.76 -6.74
N MET A 399 2.10 17.66 -7.70
CA MET A 399 0.94 18.53 -7.79
C MET A 399 -0.18 18.17 -6.82
N LEU A 400 -0.25 16.93 -6.33
CA LEU A 400 -1.34 16.43 -5.49
C LEU A 400 -1.59 17.28 -4.23
N PRO A 401 -0.55 17.69 -3.44
CA PRO A 401 -0.79 18.53 -2.27
C PRO A 401 -1.42 19.90 -2.62
N PHE A 402 -1.03 20.47 -3.74
CA PHE A 402 -1.60 21.74 -4.22
C PHE A 402 -3.06 21.57 -4.62
N VAL A 403 -3.36 20.57 -5.43
CA VAL A 403 -4.71 20.27 -5.90
C VAL A 403 -5.67 19.99 -4.74
N VAL A 404 -5.27 19.15 -3.79
CA VAL A 404 -6.09 18.79 -2.61
C VAL A 404 -6.41 20.01 -1.76
N ARG A 405 -5.45 20.93 -1.57
CA ARG A 405 -5.68 22.18 -0.83
C ARG A 405 -6.58 23.13 -1.60
N TRP A 406 -6.38 23.25 -2.91
CA TRP A 406 -7.17 24.13 -3.78
C TRP A 406 -8.66 23.76 -3.80
N ILE A 407 -8.98 22.47 -3.85
CA ILE A 407 -10.38 22.00 -3.82
C ILE A 407 -10.99 21.96 -2.41
N GLY A 408 -10.21 22.28 -1.37
CA GLY A 408 -10.69 22.38 0.01
C GLY A 408 -11.00 21.06 0.71
N LEU A 409 -10.52 19.93 0.18
CA LEU A 409 -10.83 18.59 0.68
C LEU A 409 -10.25 18.30 2.09
N THR A 410 -9.16 18.96 2.46
CA THR A 410 -8.53 18.85 3.79
C THR A 410 -9.46 19.29 4.93
N ARG A 411 -10.37 20.24 4.70
CA ARG A 411 -11.33 20.67 5.73
C ARG A 411 -12.33 19.56 6.06
N LEU A 412 -12.83 18.88 5.03
CA LEU A 412 -13.76 17.75 5.19
C LEU A 412 -13.09 16.59 5.93
N GLY A 413 -11.86 16.25 5.57
CA GLY A 413 -11.12 15.19 6.22
C GLY A 413 -10.80 15.48 7.68
N LYS A 414 -10.43 16.71 8.03
CA LYS A 414 -10.19 17.10 9.43
C LYS A 414 -11.47 17.01 10.30
N ALA A 415 -12.63 17.42 9.76
CA ALA A 415 -13.90 17.30 10.46
C ALA A 415 -14.28 15.83 10.69
N GLU A 416 -14.08 14.97 9.70
CA GLU A 416 -14.28 13.52 9.82
C GLU A 416 -13.32 12.88 10.84
N GLN A 417 -12.05 13.29 10.83
CA GLN A 417 -11.04 12.84 11.79
C GLN A 417 -11.40 13.23 13.23
N ALA A 418 -11.87 14.46 13.44
CA ALA A 418 -12.34 14.91 14.75
C ALA A 418 -13.51 14.05 15.26
N SER A 419 -14.49 13.76 14.39
CA SER A 419 -15.62 12.87 14.72
C SER A 419 -15.17 11.43 15.02
N ALA A 420 -14.17 10.93 14.29
CA ALA A 420 -13.61 9.60 14.51
C ALA A 420 -12.90 9.51 15.87
N ILE A 421 -12.12 10.52 16.25
CA ILE A 421 -11.45 10.60 17.55
C ILE A 421 -12.49 10.63 18.69
N GLN A 422 -13.56 11.43 18.55
CA GLN A 422 -14.63 11.45 19.52
C GLN A 422 -15.32 10.09 19.69
N SER A 423 -15.57 9.40 18.58
CA SER A 423 -16.14 8.05 18.59
C SER A 423 -15.21 7.04 19.28
N GLU A 424 -13.90 7.17 19.07
CA GLU A 424 -12.89 6.34 19.74
C GLU A 424 -12.86 6.60 21.25
N LEU A 425 -12.89 7.86 21.68
CA LEU A 425 -12.95 8.22 23.10
C LEU A 425 -14.19 7.62 23.76
N ASN A 426 -15.36 7.74 23.15
CA ASN A 426 -16.59 7.15 23.66
C ASN A 426 -16.50 5.63 23.77
N ALA A 427 -15.89 4.97 22.79
CA ALA A 427 -15.69 3.52 22.82
C ALA A 427 -14.71 3.10 23.94
N ARG A 428 -13.63 3.87 24.16
CA ARG A 428 -12.69 3.64 25.27
C ARG A 428 -13.33 3.80 26.63
N MET A 429 -14.15 4.84 26.80
CA MET A 429 -14.91 5.05 28.04
C MET A 429 -15.87 3.88 28.32
N SER A 430 -16.66 3.49 27.32
CA SER A 430 -17.57 2.34 27.43
C SER A 430 -16.84 1.03 27.76
N ALA A 431 -15.64 0.83 27.19
CA ALA A 431 -14.82 -0.34 27.50
C ALA A 431 -14.31 -0.33 28.95
N LEU A 432 -13.93 0.84 29.48
CA LEU A 432 -13.54 0.98 30.90
C LEU A 432 -14.71 0.75 31.85
N ASP A 433 -15.92 1.22 31.51
CA ASP A 433 -17.12 0.95 32.31
C ASP A 433 -17.43 -0.56 32.38
N GLU A 434 -17.23 -1.29 31.28
CA GLU A 434 -17.41 -2.74 31.27
C GLU A 434 -16.32 -3.48 32.04
N VAL A 435 -15.07 -3.01 31.97
CA VAL A 435 -13.95 -3.52 32.78
C VAL A 435 -14.24 -3.31 34.27
N GLU A 436 -14.76 -2.15 34.69
CA GLU A 436 -15.10 -1.86 36.07
C GLU A 436 -16.21 -2.77 36.61
N LYS A 437 -17.29 -2.96 35.84
CA LYS A 437 -18.36 -3.92 36.15
C LYS A 437 -17.85 -5.36 36.31
N ARG A 438 -16.95 -5.79 35.44
CA ARG A 438 -16.36 -7.15 35.52
C ARG A 438 -15.39 -7.24 36.72
N PHE A 439 -14.65 -6.19 36.99
CA PHE A 439 -13.72 -6.13 38.13
C PHE A 439 -14.45 -6.30 39.46
N GLU A 440 -15.56 -5.57 39.70
CA GLU A 440 -16.35 -5.73 40.91
C GLU A 440 -16.88 -7.17 41.09
N LYS A 441 -17.35 -7.82 40.00
CA LYS A 441 -17.72 -9.24 40.03
C LYS A 441 -16.56 -10.17 40.35
N LEU A 442 -15.34 -9.87 39.86
CA LEU A 442 -14.15 -10.69 40.10
C LEU A 442 -13.68 -10.56 41.59
N ILE A 443 -13.90 -9.40 42.23
CA ILE A 443 -13.64 -9.23 43.65
C ILE A 443 -14.53 -10.18 44.45
N GLU A 444 -15.83 -10.23 44.12
CA GLU A 444 -16.79 -11.11 44.78
C GLU A 444 -16.50 -12.60 44.50
N GLU A 445 -16.13 -12.96 43.25
CA GLU A 445 -15.91 -14.35 42.83
C GLU A 445 -14.58 -14.95 43.33
N ARG A 446 -13.52 -14.15 43.60
CA ARG A 446 -12.14 -14.62 43.80
C ARG A 446 -11.51 -14.30 45.14
N GLU A 447 -12.23 -13.67 46.08
CA GLU A 447 -11.70 -13.27 47.41
C GLU A 447 -10.30 -12.63 47.30
N LEU A 448 -10.17 -11.59 46.44
CA LEU A 448 -8.88 -10.92 46.20
C LEU A 448 -8.42 -10.18 47.47
N HIS A 449 -7.13 -10.17 47.74
CA HIS A 449 -6.52 -9.38 48.80
C HIS A 449 -6.78 -7.88 48.61
N ASP A 450 -7.09 -7.16 49.67
CA ASP A 450 -7.44 -5.72 49.65
C ASP A 450 -6.37 -4.86 48.95
N ASP A 451 -5.08 -5.14 49.19
CA ASP A 451 -3.96 -4.44 48.54
C ASP A 451 -3.97 -4.59 46.99
N VAL A 452 -4.37 -5.76 46.49
CA VAL A 452 -4.48 -6.02 45.03
C VAL A 452 -5.69 -5.30 44.47
N VAL A 453 -6.80 -5.27 45.21
CA VAL A 453 -8.01 -4.56 44.82
C VAL A 453 -7.75 -3.07 44.70
N ASP A 454 -7.09 -2.47 45.71
CA ASP A 454 -6.78 -1.05 45.74
C ASP A 454 -5.80 -0.64 44.65
N LEU A 455 -4.77 -1.45 44.38
CA LEU A 455 -3.83 -1.24 43.29
C LEU A 455 -4.53 -1.23 41.91
N LEU A 456 -5.39 -2.23 41.64
CA LEU A 456 -6.09 -2.34 40.38
C LEU A 456 -7.16 -1.26 40.24
N ARG A 457 -7.84 -0.89 41.31
CA ARG A 457 -8.83 0.22 41.34
C ARG A 457 -8.17 1.56 41.03
N THR A 458 -7.05 1.86 41.67
CA THR A 458 -6.24 3.05 41.40
C THR A 458 -5.77 3.11 39.97
N ARG A 459 -5.31 1.98 39.42
CA ARG A 459 -4.89 1.88 38.02
C ARG A 459 -6.05 2.15 37.06
N ASN A 460 -7.22 1.59 37.28
CA ASN A 460 -8.40 1.82 36.44
C ASN A 460 -8.89 3.28 36.52
N GLN A 461 -8.90 3.87 37.72
CA GLN A 461 -9.23 5.29 37.91
C GLN A 461 -8.23 6.20 37.19
N SER A 462 -6.92 5.93 37.30
CA SER A 462 -5.89 6.69 36.59
C SER A 462 -6.05 6.58 35.08
N ARG A 463 -6.42 5.40 34.54
CA ARG A 463 -6.71 5.24 33.11
C ARG A 463 -7.91 6.05 32.65
N ARG A 464 -8.93 6.20 33.51
CA ARG A 464 -10.13 7.00 33.23
C ARG A 464 -9.84 8.51 33.29
N GLN A 465 -9.02 8.96 34.25
CA GLN A 465 -8.61 10.37 34.40
C GLN A 465 -7.70 10.86 33.26
N ILE A 466 -6.94 9.94 32.64
CA ILE A 466 -6.07 10.26 31.48
C ILE A 466 -6.90 10.42 30.19
N LEU A 467 -8.15 9.91 30.16
CA LEU A 467 -9.03 10.10 29.00
C LEU A 467 -9.67 11.48 29.08
N PRO A 468 -9.41 12.38 28.14
CA PRO A 468 -9.95 13.73 28.17
C PRO A 468 -11.46 13.74 27.91
N ASN A 469 -12.16 14.66 28.54
CA ASN A 469 -13.60 14.85 28.33
C ASN A 469 -13.91 15.62 27.03
N ASP A 470 -12.96 16.46 26.56
CA ASP A 470 -13.09 17.28 25.35
C ASP A 470 -11.88 17.15 24.42
N LEU A 471 -12.12 17.35 23.10
CA LEU A 471 -11.14 17.11 22.05
C LEU A 471 -9.97 18.11 22.07
N GLU A 472 -10.20 19.36 22.43
CA GLU A 472 -9.18 20.42 22.50
C GLU A 472 -8.28 20.24 23.72
N ASP A 473 -8.86 19.95 24.88
CA ASP A 473 -8.12 19.61 26.12
C ASP A 473 -7.35 18.29 25.95
N ALA A 474 -7.90 17.34 25.13
CA ALA A 474 -7.28 16.06 24.84
C ALA A 474 -5.89 16.18 24.21
N LEU A 475 -5.76 17.04 23.25
CA LEU A 475 -4.54 17.15 22.44
C LEU A 475 -3.41 17.87 23.19
N ASP A 476 -3.74 18.92 23.93
CA ASP A 476 -2.73 19.72 24.65
C ASP A 476 -2.26 19.04 25.93
N HIS A 477 -3.17 18.50 26.75
CA HIS A 477 -2.82 17.74 27.97
C HIS A 477 -2.06 16.46 27.63
N THR A 478 -2.44 15.75 26.55
CA THR A 478 -1.74 14.53 26.12
C THR A 478 -0.33 14.85 25.64
N ARG A 479 -0.14 15.93 24.87
CA ARG A 479 1.19 16.37 24.41
C ARG A 479 2.10 16.80 25.55
N GLN A 480 1.57 17.59 26.49
CA GLN A 480 2.32 18.07 27.65
C GLN A 480 2.70 16.91 28.58
N SER A 481 1.75 16.03 28.89
CA SER A 481 2.00 14.82 29.68
C SER A 481 2.98 13.87 29.00
N ALA A 482 2.90 13.70 27.66
CA ALA A 482 3.82 12.88 26.91
C ALA A 482 5.25 13.44 26.90
N ALA A 483 5.40 14.77 26.76
CA ALA A 483 6.71 15.42 26.80
C ALA A 483 7.39 15.27 28.18
N VAL A 484 6.63 15.52 29.27
CA VAL A 484 7.14 15.37 30.64
C VAL A 484 7.50 13.90 30.93
N LYS A 485 6.64 12.95 30.55
CA LYS A 485 6.92 11.53 30.75
C LYS A 485 8.18 11.07 29.99
N LYS A 486 8.35 11.55 28.77
CA LYS A 486 9.56 11.25 28.00
C LYS A 486 10.80 11.78 28.70
N GLU A 487 10.78 13.02 29.21
CA GLU A 487 11.88 13.61 29.97
C GLU A 487 12.22 12.80 31.23
N LEU A 488 11.18 12.34 31.96
CA LEU A 488 11.40 11.48 33.13
C LEU A 488 12.03 10.14 32.78
N ILE A 489 11.59 9.50 31.69
CA ILE A 489 12.19 8.25 31.19
C ILE A 489 13.65 8.47 30.76
N ASP A 490 13.96 9.58 30.12
CA ASP A 490 15.32 9.91 29.71
C ASP A 490 16.24 10.11 30.93
N ILE A 491 15.76 10.79 32.00
CA ILE A 491 16.48 10.95 33.27
C ILE A 491 16.73 9.59 33.93
N GLU A 492 15.72 8.72 33.98
CA GLU A 492 15.87 7.38 34.55
C GLU A 492 16.87 6.54 33.75
N ARG A 493 16.84 6.60 32.43
CA ARG A 493 17.79 5.91 31.53
C ARG A 493 19.22 6.39 31.77
N ASP A 494 19.45 7.69 31.89
CA ASP A 494 20.76 8.25 32.18
C ASP A 494 21.29 7.79 33.53
N PHE A 495 20.45 7.75 34.56
CA PHE A 495 20.81 7.26 35.90
C PHE A 495 21.16 5.77 35.89
N ILE A 496 20.39 4.93 35.21
CA ILE A 496 20.68 3.50 35.05
C ILE A 496 22.02 3.30 34.32
N TYR A 497 22.33 4.12 33.31
CA TYR A 497 23.60 4.08 32.62
C TYR A 497 24.78 4.51 33.53
N GLN A 498 24.55 5.47 34.42
CA GLN A 498 25.56 5.86 35.42
C GLN A 498 25.80 4.72 36.43
N LEU A 499 24.77 4.05 36.95
CA LEU A 499 24.90 2.90 37.84
C LEU A 499 25.70 1.74 37.19
N LEU A 500 25.51 1.51 35.88
CA LEU A 500 26.31 0.56 35.15
C LEU A 500 27.79 0.95 35.10
N ARG A 501 28.09 2.22 34.80
CA ARG A 501 29.49 2.70 34.78
C ARG A 501 30.17 2.63 36.14
N GLU A 502 29.42 2.79 37.21
CA GLU A 502 29.91 2.65 38.58
C GLU A 502 30.02 1.18 39.04
N GLY A 503 29.65 0.22 38.19
CA GLY A 503 29.68 -1.20 38.49
C GLY A 503 28.64 -1.65 39.52
N LYS A 504 27.62 -0.84 39.81
CA LYS A 504 26.54 -1.13 40.77
C LYS A 504 25.48 -2.07 40.24
N ILE A 505 25.33 -2.15 38.92
CA ILE A 505 24.41 -3.05 38.24
C ILE A 505 25.13 -3.80 37.12
N THR A 506 24.58 -4.96 36.73
CA THR A 506 25.07 -5.75 35.60
C THR A 506 24.49 -5.27 34.29
N ASP A 507 25.15 -5.57 33.16
CA ASP A 507 24.61 -5.33 31.82
C ASP A 507 23.26 -6.01 31.59
N GLU A 508 23.07 -7.17 32.19
CA GLU A 508 21.80 -7.91 32.11
C GLU A 508 20.67 -7.18 32.84
N ALA A 509 20.93 -6.64 34.03
CA ALA A 509 19.98 -5.85 34.78
C ALA A 509 19.62 -4.54 34.03
N ARG A 510 20.64 -3.85 33.49
CA ARG A 510 20.44 -2.67 32.63
C ARG A 510 19.52 -2.97 31.46
N ARG A 511 19.80 -4.04 30.69
CA ARG A 511 18.98 -4.39 29.51
C ARG A 511 17.54 -4.69 29.87
N ARG A 512 17.27 -5.29 31.00
CA ARG A 512 15.91 -5.52 31.48
C ARG A 512 15.18 -4.23 31.80
N ILE A 513 15.82 -3.33 32.53
CA ILE A 513 15.22 -2.03 32.90
C ILE A 513 15.02 -1.18 31.64
N GLU A 514 16.02 -1.08 30.74
CA GLU A 514 15.88 -0.36 29.49
C GLU A 514 14.72 -0.88 28.63
N TYR A 515 14.53 -2.20 28.56
CA TYR A 515 13.41 -2.80 27.82
C TYR A 515 12.05 -2.38 28.40
N GLU A 516 11.94 -2.28 29.73
CA GLU A 516 10.71 -1.78 30.39
C GLU A 516 10.48 -0.30 30.07
N LEU A 517 11.52 0.53 30.14
CA LEU A 517 11.47 1.95 29.79
C LEU A 517 11.14 2.15 28.30
N ASP A 518 11.70 1.35 27.39
CA ASP A 518 11.39 1.40 25.97
C ASP A 518 9.92 1.06 25.67
N LEU A 519 9.33 0.09 26.39
CA LEU A 519 7.90 -0.21 26.30
C LEU A 519 7.04 0.94 26.81
N GLU A 520 7.45 1.59 27.90
CA GLU A 520 6.74 2.75 28.44
C GLU A 520 6.84 3.95 27.48
N GLU A 521 8.02 4.25 26.95
CA GLU A 521 8.24 5.30 25.95
C GLU A 521 7.44 5.06 24.68
N ALA A 522 7.42 3.83 24.16
CA ALA A 522 6.60 3.45 23.02
C ALA A 522 5.10 3.68 23.28
N GLY A 523 4.63 3.38 24.50
CA GLY A 523 3.26 3.66 24.94
C GLY A 523 2.94 5.16 24.99
N VAL A 524 3.89 5.99 25.40
CA VAL A 524 3.77 7.45 25.45
C VAL A 524 3.80 8.03 24.03
N ALA A 525 4.72 7.60 23.18
CA ALA A 525 4.87 8.05 21.78
C ALA A 525 3.61 7.75 20.94
N ASN A 526 2.98 6.58 21.16
CA ASN A 526 1.73 6.23 20.48
C ASN A 526 0.53 7.09 20.91
N ARG A 527 0.53 7.61 22.13
CA ARG A 527 -0.52 8.54 22.60
C ARG A 527 -0.30 9.97 22.11
N GLY A 528 0.94 10.38 21.89
CA GLY A 528 1.32 11.73 21.46
C GLY A 528 1.28 11.95 19.95
N LYS A 529 1.24 10.89 19.13
CA LYS A 529 1.05 11.01 17.69
C LYS A 529 -0.41 11.32 17.43
N ASP A 530 -0.65 12.51 16.89
CA ASP A 530 -1.97 12.96 16.42
C ASP A 530 -2.75 11.82 15.76
N GLY A 531 -3.96 11.55 16.22
CA GLY A 531 -4.90 10.46 15.92
C GLY A 531 -5.01 9.90 14.49
N GLY A 532 -3.92 9.50 13.88
CA GLY A 532 -3.82 8.95 12.55
C GLY A 532 -2.80 7.81 12.40
N GLY A 533 -2.23 7.32 13.46
CA GLY A 533 -1.18 6.31 13.42
C GLY A 533 -1.54 4.99 14.11
N TRP A 534 -2.66 4.37 13.77
CA TRP A 534 -2.86 2.95 13.99
C TRP A 534 -2.66 2.25 12.65
N ILE A 535 -1.45 1.83 12.41
CA ILE A 535 -0.96 0.51 11.94
C ILE A 535 0.52 0.54 12.17
#